data_5dbdea80b78aecf981e9a271fa228ef2
#
_entry.id   5dbdea80b78aecf981e9a271fa228ef2
#
_cell.length_a   1.000
_cell.length_b   1.000
_cell.length_c   1.000
_cell.angle_alpha   90.00
_cell.angle_beta   90.00
_cell.angle_gamma   90.00
#
_symmetry.space_group_name_H-M   'P 1'
#
loop_
_entity.id
_entity.type
_entity.pdbx_description
1 polymer ?
#
loop_
_entity_poly.entity_id
_entity_poly.type
_entity_poly.pdbx_seq_one_letter_code
_entity_poly.pdbx_strand_id
1 'polypeptide(L)'
;NDIQSRVRSEMDSQQREYYLHQQMKTIQEELGGVSYEEEVEEMRLRSKEKKWSDDVAQHFEKELMKMQRMNPQVAEYSIQRNYLDLFLDLPWNHFSEDIFDLKRAQKILDRDHFGLEEVKKRVIEHLAVLKLRKDMKSPILCLYGPPGVGKTSLGKSIAEALGREYVRISLGGMRDEAEIRGHRKTYIGALPGRIIQSLKKAGTSNPVFVLDEIDKLSSSAQGDPAAALLEVLDPEQNQSFYDNFLEMGYDLSKVMFVAT
;
A
#
# COMPACT_ATOMS: atom_id res chain seq x y z
N ASN A 1 -37.78 46.86 8.42
CA ASN A 1 -36.41 47.41 8.35
C ASN A 1 -35.31 46.47 8.90
N ASP A 2 -35.66 45.54 9.76
CA ASP A 2 -34.66 44.65 10.40
C ASP A 2 -34.18 43.53 9.44
N ILE A 3 -35.03 43.05 8.56
CA ILE A 3 -34.69 42.00 7.57
C ILE A 3 -33.75 42.59 6.47
N GLN A 4 -33.97 43.78 6.03
CA GLN A 4 -33.11 44.46 5.04
C GLN A 4 -31.74 44.77 5.58
N SER A 5 -31.60 45.15 6.86
CA SER A 5 -30.30 45.39 7.49
C SER A 5 -29.52 44.08 7.71
N ARG A 6 -30.18 42.97 8.03
CA ARG A 6 -29.58 41.62 8.13
C ARG A 6 -29.08 41.10 6.78
N VAL A 7 -29.91 41.20 5.74
CA VAL A 7 -29.53 40.78 4.38
C VAL A 7 -28.34 41.57 3.86
N ARG A 8 -28.32 42.89 4.15
CA ARG A 8 -27.19 43.76 3.77
C ARG A 8 -25.90 43.44 4.53
N SER A 9 -26.00 43.12 5.83
CA SER A 9 -24.87 42.67 6.66
C SER A 9 -24.34 41.32 6.22
N GLU A 10 -25.19 40.39 5.83
CA GLU A 10 -24.80 39.06 5.30
C GLU A 10 -24.13 39.21 3.91
N MET A 11 -24.69 40.02 3.03
CA MET A 11 -24.08 40.32 1.72
C MET A 11 -22.71 40.99 1.86
N ASP A 12 -22.57 41.96 2.77
CA ASP A 12 -21.27 42.62 3.01
C ASP A 12 -20.24 41.64 3.59
N SER A 13 -20.64 40.72 4.45
CA SER A 13 -19.75 39.69 5.00
C SER A 13 -19.31 38.69 3.91
N GLN A 14 -20.23 38.24 3.05
CA GLN A 14 -19.90 37.35 1.93
C GLN A 14 -19.00 37.99 0.88
N GLN A 15 -19.25 39.27 0.56
CA GLN A 15 -18.36 40.02 -0.35
C GLN A 15 -16.96 40.23 0.25
N ARG A 16 -16.89 40.51 1.55
CA ARG A 16 -15.61 40.64 2.26
C ARG A 16 -14.85 39.32 2.31
N GLU A 17 -15.53 38.23 2.57
CA GLU A 17 -14.96 36.86 2.57
C GLU A 17 -14.43 36.48 1.19
N TYR A 18 -15.22 36.73 0.13
CA TYR A 18 -14.78 36.58 -1.25
C TYR A 18 -13.54 37.40 -1.60
N TYR A 19 -13.52 38.66 -1.20
CA TYR A 19 -12.38 39.54 -1.46
C TYR A 19 -11.11 39.13 -0.70
N LEU A 20 -11.24 38.69 0.55
CA LEU A 20 -10.13 38.13 1.31
C LEU A 20 -9.62 36.84 0.72
N HIS A 21 -10.50 35.98 0.22
CA HIS A 21 -10.12 34.75 -0.48
C HIS A 21 -9.36 35.03 -1.77
N GLN A 22 -9.78 36.05 -2.54
CA GLN A 22 -9.07 36.48 -3.76
C GLN A 22 -7.68 37.05 -3.43
N GLN A 23 -7.58 37.88 -2.40
CA GLN A 23 -6.27 38.41 -1.95
C GLN A 23 -5.34 37.27 -1.50
N MET A 24 -5.84 36.31 -0.75
CA MET A 24 -5.06 35.16 -0.31
C MET A 24 -4.56 34.32 -1.49
N LYS A 25 -5.40 34.11 -2.49
CA LYS A 25 -5.03 33.42 -3.74
C LYS A 25 -3.90 34.16 -4.50
N THR A 26 -4.03 35.47 -4.68
CA THR A 26 -3.00 36.27 -5.36
C THR A 26 -1.68 36.27 -4.58
N ILE A 27 -1.72 36.33 -3.26
CA ILE A 27 -0.50 36.24 -2.43
C ILE A 27 0.15 34.89 -2.52
N GLN A 28 -0.64 33.79 -2.58
CA GLN A 28 -0.11 32.43 -2.77
C GLN A 28 0.53 32.26 -4.15
N GLU A 29 -0.09 32.78 -5.20
CA GLU A 29 0.46 32.79 -6.56
C GLU A 29 1.79 33.58 -6.64
N GLU A 30 1.89 34.76 -5.98
CA GLU A 30 3.12 35.55 -5.91
C GLU A 30 4.23 34.86 -5.10
N LEU A 31 3.88 34.04 -4.11
CA LEU A 31 4.84 33.25 -3.32
C LEU A 31 5.29 31.98 -4.04
N GLY A 32 4.78 31.71 -5.27
CA GLY A 32 5.15 30.53 -6.07
C GLY A 32 4.62 29.22 -5.53
N GLY A 33 3.59 29.26 -4.66
CA GLY A 33 2.89 28.07 -4.17
C GLY A 33 1.80 27.64 -5.15
N VAL A 34 1.66 26.33 -5.34
CA VAL A 34 0.50 25.76 -6.05
C VAL A 34 -0.75 26.15 -5.26
N SER A 35 -1.77 26.66 -5.95
CA SER A 35 -3.03 27.01 -5.29
C SER A 35 -3.66 25.73 -4.71
N TYR A 36 -4.23 25.83 -3.52
CA TYR A 36 -4.96 24.74 -2.87
C TYR A 36 -6.00 24.07 -3.81
N GLU A 37 -6.69 24.86 -4.60
CA GLU A 37 -7.67 24.37 -5.58
C GLU A 37 -7.01 23.58 -6.71
N GLU A 38 -5.83 24.00 -7.14
CA GLU A 38 -5.04 23.28 -8.16
C GLU A 38 -4.52 21.95 -7.64
N GLU A 39 -4.10 21.88 -6.37
CA GLU A 39 -3.67 20.64 -5.74
C GLU A 39 -4.80 19.61 -5.66
N VAL A 40 -6.01 20.03 -5.25
CA VAL A 40 -7.19 19.15 -5.21
C VAL A 40 -7.56 18.66 -6.61
N GLU A 41 -7.51 19.55 -7.61
CA GLU A 41 -7.83 19.17 -8.99
C GLU A 41 -6.76 18.25 -9.60
N GLU A 42 -5.48 18.48 -9.31
CA GLU A 42 -4.40 17.56 -9.69
C GLU A 42 -4.63 16.16 -9.13
N MET A 43 -4.95 16.04 -7.83
CA MET A 43 -5.26 14.75 -7.21
C MET A 43 -6.48 14.08 -7.86
N ARG A 44 -7.50 14.86 -8.21
CA ARG A 44 -8.69 14.37 -8.92
C ARG A 44 -8.36 13.90 -10.33
N LEU A 45 -7.49 14.58 -11.06
CA LEU A 45 -7.03 14.15 -12.39
C LEU A 45 -6.23 12.85 -12.29
N ARG A 46 -5.28 12.77 -11.35
CA ARG A 46 -4.49 11.55 -11.11
C ARG A 46 -5.38 10.35 -10.75
N SER A 47 -6.47 10.57 -10.02
CA SER A 47 -7.40 9.49 -9.65
C SER A 47 -8.15 8.90 -10.84
N LYS A 48 -8.49 9.73 -11.85
CA LYS A 48 -9.18 9.29 -13.07
C LYS A 48 -8.34 8.37 -13.96
N GLU A 49 -7.01 8.44 -13.83
CA GLU A 49 -6.08 7.57 -14.57
C GLU A 49 -5.92 6.19 -13.91
N LYS A 50 -6.43 6.02 -12.69
CA LYS A 50 -6.28 4.78 -11.92
C LYS A 50 -7.38 3.77 -12.28
N LYS A 51 -7.00 2.50 -12.31
CA LYS A 51 -7.94 1.38 -12.50
C LYS A 51 -8.55 0.93 -11.17
N TRP A 52 -9.28 1.81 -10.53
CA TRP A 52 -9.89 1.52 -9.23
C TRP A 52 -11.23 0.80 -9.38
N SER A 53 -11.61 0.03 -8.35
CA SER A 53 -13.00 -0.40 -8.20
C SER A 53 -13.87 0.79 -7.77
N ASP A 54 -15.18 0.67 -7.96
CA ASP A 54 -16.13 1.73 -7.59
C ASP A 54 -16.04 2.11 -6.11
N ASP A 55 -15.86 1.13 -5.22
CA ASP A 55 -15.71 1.35 -3.78
C ASP A 55 -14.46 2.18 -3.44
N VAL A 56 -13.33 1.86 -4.09
CA VAL A 56 -12.06 2.57 -3.92
C VAL A 56 -12.18 4.01 -4.42
N ALA A 57 -12.78 4.20 -5.61
CA ALA A 57 -12.98 5.51 -6.20
C ALA A 57 -13.91 6.40 -5.35
N GLN A 58 -15.02 5.84 -4.85
CA GLN A 58 -15.95 6.55 -3.97
C GLN A 58 -15.30 6.93 -2.64
N HIS A 59 -14.52 6.04 -2.04
CA HIS A 59 -13.80 6.33 -0.81
C HIS A 59 -12.81 7.47 -1.00
N PHE A 60 -12.01 7.42 -2.08
CA PHE A 60 -11.05 8.48 -2.41
C PHE A 60 -11.75 9.84 -2.61
N GLU A 61 -12.81 9.90 -3.41
CA GLU A 61 -13.52 11.15 -3.67
C GLU A 61 -14.13 11.73 -2.39
N LYS A 62 -14.67 10.89 -1.51
CA LYS A 62 -15.17 11.32 -0.19
C LYS A 62 -14.06 11.95 0.67
N GLU A 63 -12.90 11.32 0.72
CA GLU A 63 -11.76 11.84 1.49
C GLU A 63 -11.15 13.10 0.84
N LEU A 64 -11.16 13.19 -0.49
CA LEU A 64 -10.74 14.39 -1.23
C LEU A 64 -11.68 15.57 -0.96
N MET A 65 -13.00 15.36 -0.99
CA MET A 65 -14.00 16.38 -0.63
C MET A 65 -13.85 16.85 0.82
N LYS A 66 -13.45 15.94 1.73
CA LYS A 66 -13.17 16.29 3.11
C LYS A 66 -11.95 17.19 3.21
N MET A 67 -10.85 16.88 2.49
CA MET A 67 -9.67 17.73 2.42
C MET A 67 -10.01 19.12 1.84
N GLN A 68 -10.85 19.18 0.80
CA GLN A 68 -11.27 20.44 0.16
C GLN A 68 -12.01 21.41 1.11
N ARG A 69 -12.63 20.88 2.18
CA ARG A 69 -13.35 21.69 3.20
C ARG A 69 -12.47 22.05 4.39
N MET A 70 -11.24 21.53 4.46
CA MET A 70 -10.32 21.80 5.57
C MET A 70 -9.57 23.12 5.34
N ASN A 71 -9.22 23.79 6.43
CA ASN A 71 -8.30 24.91 6.36
C ASN A 71 -6.86 24.39 6.10
N PRO A 72 -6.18 24.83 5.03
CA PRO A 72 -4.83 24.37 4.68
C PRO A 72 -3.75 24.64 5.75
N GLN A 73 -4.02 25.56 6.68
CA GLN A 73 -3.07 25.95 7.73
C GLN A 73 -3.11 25.06 8.97
N VAL A 74 -4.06 24.13 9.06
CA VAL A 74 -4.15 23.20 10.20
C VAL A 74 -3.36 21.92 9.93
N ALA A 75 -2.83 21.33 10.99
CA ALA A 75 -2.01 20.10 10.88
C ALA A 75 -2.77 18.94 10.26
N GLU A 76 -4.07 18.85 10.50
CA GLU A 76 -4.96 17.81 9.96
C GLU A 76 -5.00 17.84 8.43
N TYR A 77 -4.82 19.00 7.80
CA TYR A 77 -4.73 19.10 6.34
C TYR A 77 -3.53 18.32 5.79
N SER A 78 -2.36 18.49 6.39
CA SER A 78 -1.15 17.77 5.99
C SER A 78 -1.29 16.25 6.17
N ILE A 79 -1.97 15.83 7.23
CA ILE A 79 -2.26 14.40 7.47
C ILE A 79 -3.18 13.86 6.36
N GLN A 80 -4.25 14.59 6.05
CA GLN A 80 -5.21 14.20 5.02
C GLN A 80 -4.60 14.18 3.62
N ARG A 81 -3.74 15.15 3.32
CA ARG A 81 -2.97 15.20 2.08
C ARG A 81 -2.06 13.98 1.93
N ASN A 82 -1.24 13.69 2.95
CA ASN A 82 -0.34 12.53 2.94
C ASN A 82 -1.10 11.21 2.80
N TYR A 83 -2.29 11.12 3.38
CA TYR A 83 -3.19 9.99 3.22
C TYR A 83 -3.65 9.82 1.77
N LEU A 84 -4.09 10.90 1.12
CA LEU A 84 -4.55 10.87 -0.27
C LEU A 84 -3.39 10.61 -1.24
N ASP A 85 -2.21 11.15 -0.98
CA ASP A 85 -1.00 10.85 -1.76
C ASP A 85 -0.64 9.36 -1.67
N LEU A 86 -0.66 8.77 -0.46
CA LEU A 86 -0.46 7.34 -0.30
C LEU A 86 -1.49 6.55 -1.11
N PHE A 87 -2.76 6.94 -1.05
CA PHE A 87 -3.86 6.27 -1.73
C PHE A 87 -3.68 6.29 -3.26
N LEU A 88 -3.23 7.42 -3.80
CA LEU A 88 -2.89 7.57 -5.22
C LEU A 88 -1.65 6.75 -5.63
N ASP A 89 -0.67 6.62 -4.74
CA ASP A 89 0.58 5.93 -5.03
C ASP A 89 0.48 4.41 -4.90
N LEU A 90 -0.58 3.90 -4.24
CA LEU A 90 -0.81 2.46 -4.15
C LEU A 90 -1.17 1.88 -5.52
N PRO A 91 -0.64 0.69 -5.84
CA PRO A 91 -0.84 0.04 -7.15
C PRO A 91 -2.18 -0.73 -7.23
N TRP A 92 -3.29 -0.06 -6.92
CA TRP A 92 -4.62 -0.67 -7.00
C TRP A 92 -4.88 -1.29 -8.37
N ASN A 93 -5.16 -2.61 -8.42
CA ASN A 93 -5.45 -3.35 -9.65
C ASN A 93 -4.38 -3.20 -10.76
N HIS A 94 -3.15 -2.87 -10.36
CA HIS A 94 -2.00 -2.84 -11.27
C HIS A 94 -1.14 -4.09 -11.02
N PHE A 95 -1.10 -4.98 -12.01
CA PHE A 95 -0.42 -6.28 -11.91
C PHE A 95 0.70 -6.40 -12.94
N SER A 96 1.83 -7.00 -12.54
CA SER A 96 2.84 -7.49 -13.48
C SER A 96 2.31 -8.70 -14.24
N GLU A 97 2.70 -8.85 -15.50
CA GLU A 97 2.41 -10.07 -16.28
C GLU A 97 3.31 -11.22 -15.81
N ASP A 98 2.68 -12.35 -15.48
CA ASP A 98 3.41 -13.53 -15.00
C ASP A 98 4.08 -14.27 -16.15
N ILE A 99 5.36 -14.58 -15.98
CA ILE A 99 6.16 -15.37 -16.92
C ILE A 99 6.24 -16.82 -16.41
N PHE A 100 5.42 -17.70 -16.95
CA PHE A 100 5.41 -19.11 -16.59
C PHE A 100 6.28 -19.98 -17.54
N ASP A 101 7.56 -19.64 -17.68
CA ASP A 101 8.55 -20.43 -18.39
C ASP A 101 9.42 -21.22 -17.39
N LEU A 102 9.09 -22.49 -17.18
CA LEU A 102 9.78 -23.36 -16.24
C LEU A 102 11.26 -23.60 -16.63
N LYS A 103 11.59 -23.59 -17.94
CA LYS A 103 12.97 -23.74 -18.39
C LYS A 103 13.80 -22.49 -18.05
N ARG A 104 13.21 -21.30 -18.22
CA ARG A 104 13.81 -20.04 -17.81
C ARG A 104 13.99 -20.01 -16.29
N ALA A 105 12.96 -20.39 -15.53
CA ALA A 105 13.02 -20.45 -14.08
C ALA A 105 14.14 -21.38 -13.59
N GLN A 106 14.29 -22.56 -14.17
CA GLN A 106 15.38 -23.47 -13.84
C GLN A 106 16.75 -22.84 -14.09
N LYS A 107 16.95 -22.19 -15.24
CA LYS A 107 18.21 -21.53 -15.58
C LYS A 107 18.56 -20.40 -14.58
N ILE A 108 17.58 -19.62 -14.14
CA ILE A 108 17.80 -18.56 -13.16
C ILE A 108 18.21 -19.17 -11.82
N LEU A 109 17.50 -20.21 -11.35
CA LEU A 109 17.82 -20.90 -10.10
C LEU A 109 19.22 -21.53 -10.13
N ASP A 110 19.60 -22.11 -11.26
CA ASP A 110 20.93 -22.74 -11.42
C ASP A 110 22.06 -21.71 -11.52
N ARG A 111 21.79 -20.56 -12.12
CA ARG A 111 22.74 -19.44 -12.21
C ARG A 111 23.02 -18.85 -10.82
N ASP A 112 21.97 -18.66 -10.01
CA ASP A 112 22.05 -17.90 -8.75
C ASP A 112 22.39 -18.78 -7.54
N HIS A 113 22.11 -20.08 -7.61
CA HIS A 113 22.23 -20.99 -6.47
C HIS A 113 22.98 -22.27 -6.86
N PHE A 114 24.15 -22.47 -6.27
CA PHE A 114 24.91 -23.72 -6.44
C PHE A 114 24.32 -24.83 -5.56
N GLY A 115 24.14 -26.02 -6.10
CA GLY A 115 23.51 -27.14 -5.39
C GLY A 115 22.03 -26.89 -5.13
N LEU A 116 21.53 -27.31 -3.96
CA LEU A 116 20.13 -27.15 -3.54
C LEU A 116 19.11 -27.81 -4.50
N GLU A 117 19.45 -28.93 -5.12
CA GLU A 117 18.68 -29.56 -6.19
C GLU A 117 17.23 -29.88 -5.75
N GLU A 118 17.04 -30.42 -4.54
CA GLU A 118 15.70 -30.67 -3.98
C GLU A 118 14.87 -29.41 -3.80
N VAL A 119 15.50 -28.32 -3.33
CA VAL A 119 14.82 -27.03 -3.13
C VAL A 119 14.43 -26.43 -4.48
N LYS A 120 15.34 -26.41 -5.46
CA LYS A 120 15.08 -25.94 -6.81
C LYS A 120 13.93 -26.73 -7.45
N LYS A 121 13.95 -28.05 -7.33
CA LYS A 121 12.88 -28.93 -7.83
C LYS A 121 11.54 -28.56 -7.21
N ARG A 122 11.48 -28.36 -5.88
CA ARG A 122 10.25 -27.93 -5.19
C ARG A 122 9.76 -26.56 -5.65
N VAL A 123 10.67 -25.61 -5.87
CA VAL A 123 10.29 -24.30 -6.44
C VAL A 123 9.69 -24.45 -7.84
N ILE A 124 10.31 -25.24 -8.72
CA ILE A 124 9.81 -25.48 -10.07
C ILE A 124 8.45 -26.18 -10.05
N GLU A 125 8.26 -27.20 -9.19
CA GLU A 125 6.97 -27.85 -8.98
C GLU A 125 5.89 -26.84 -8.54
N HIS A 126 6.22 -25.97 -7.59
CA HIS A 126 5.31 -24.90 -7.13
C HIS A 126 4.92 -23.96 -8.27
N LEU A 127 5.90 -23.49 -9.06
CA LEU A 127 5.64 -22.63 -10.22
C LEU A 127 4.80 -23.34 -11.30
N ALA A 128 5.00 -24.66 -11.48
CA ALA A 128 4.19 -25.46 -12.38
C ALA A 128 2.73 -25.56 -11.92
N VAL A 129 2.51 -25.72 -10.62
CA VAL A 129 1.16 -25.70 -10.02
C VAL A 129 0.48 -24.36 -10.21
N LEU A 130 1.20 -23.25 -9.99
CA LEU A 130 0.69 -21.90 -10.24
C LEU A 130 0.28 -21.69 -11.70
N LYS A 131 1.10 -22.20 -12.63
CA LYS A 131 0.79 -22.16 -14.07
C LYS A 131 -0.51 -22.89 -14.42
N LEU A 132 -0.76 -24.04 -13.78
CA LEU A 132 -1.95 -24.87 -14.03
C LEU A 132 -3.21 -24.33 -13.36
N ARG A 133 -3.03 -23.74 -12.18
CA ARG A 133 -4.09 -23.23 -11.36
C ARG A 133 -4.44 -21.82 -11.74
N LYS A 134 -4.88 -21.33 -12.64
CA LYS A 134 -5.24 -19.93 -12.99
C LYS A 134 -5.69 -19.02 -11.80
N ASP A 135 -5.91 -19.61 -10.62
CA ASP A 135 -6.14 -18.93 -9.34
C ASP A 135 -4.83 -18.90 -8.52
N MET A 136 -4.47 -17.74 -8.00
CA MET A 136 -3.24 -17.56 -7.20
C MET A 136 -3.38 -18.04 -5.75
N LYS A 137 -4.43 -18.78 -5.42
CA LYS A 137 -4.61 -19.42 -4.10
C LYS A 137 -3.60 -20.55 -3.92
N SER A 138 -2.33 -20.17 -3.83
CA SER A 138 -1.21 -21.10 -3.71
C SER A 138 -0.77 -21.23 -2.25
N PRO A 139 -0.35 -22.42 -1.82
CA PRO A 139 0.27 -22.56 -0.53
C PRO A 139 1.53 -21.69 -0.45
N ILE A 140 1.78 -21.14 0.73
CA ILE A 140 2.96 -20.31 1.02
C ILE A 140 4.20 -21.20 0.93
N LEU A 141 5.25 -20.69 0.27
CA LEU A 141 6.56 -21.32 0.30
C LEU A 141 7.26 -20.99 1.61
N CYS A 142 7.51 -21.98 2.45
CA CYS A 142 8.31 -21.83 3.66
C CYS A 142 9.69 -22.45 3.45
N LEU A 143 10.74 -21.64 3.53
CA LEU A 143 12.13 -22.03 3.36
C LEU A 143 12.80 -22.16 4.73
N TYR A 144 12.94 -23.38 5.21
CA TYR A 144 13.58 -23.70 6.48
C TYR A 144 15.02 -24.16 6.28
N GLY A 145 15.93 -23.71 7.16
CA GLY A 145 17.33 -24.14 7.12
C GLY A 145 18.25 -23.21 7.90
N PRO A 146 19.54 -23.55 8.03
CA PRO A 146 20.51 -22.74 8.77
C PRO A 146 20.68 -21.35 8.16
N PRO A 147 21.19 -20.37 8.92
CA PRO A 147 21.49 -19.06 8.40
C PRO A 147 22.58 -19.11 7.31
N GLY A 148 22.54 -18.16 6.36
CA GLY A 148 23.57 -18.02 5.33
C GLY A 148 23.46 -18.98 4.13
N VAL A 149 22.48 -19.87 4.07
CA VAL A 149 22.30 -20.79 2.93
C VAL A 149 21.58 -20.20 1.70
N GLY A 150 21.23 -18.92 1.74
CA GLY A 150 20.63 -18.23 0.60
C GLY A 150 19.10 -18.27 0.53
N LYS A 151 18.39 -18.49 1.65
CA LYS A 151 16.92 -18.53 1.67
C LYS A 151 16.29 -17.25 1.09
N THR A 152 16.75 -16.09 1.53
CA THR A 152 16.24 -14.78 1.07
C THR A 152 16.57 -14.51 -0.39
N SER A 153 17.77 -14.91 -0.87
CA SER A 153 18.14 -14.77 -2.28
C SER A 153 17.34 -15.67 -3.20
N LEU A 154 16.89 -16.84 -2.71
CA LEU A 154 16.02 -17.73 -3.45
C LEU A 154 14.67 -17.06 -3.77
N GLY A 155 14.11 -16.30 -2.82
CA GLY A 155 12.90 -15.50 -3.07
C GLY A 155 13.08 -14.45 -4.18
N LYS A 156 14.27 -13.85 -4.27
CA LYS A 156 14.59 -12.91 -5.35
C LYS A 156 14.64 -13.61 -6.72
N SER A 157 15.27 -14.80 -6.79
CA SER A 157 15.33 -15.58 -8.01
C SER A 157 13.96 -16.07 -8.46
N ILE A 158 13.06 -16.40 -7.53
CA ILE A 158 11.67 -16.74 -7.82
C ILE A 158 10.94 -15.53 -8.43
N ALA A 159 11.10 -14.33 -7.87
CA ALA A 159 10.50 -13.12 -8.40
C ALA A 159 11.00 -12.83 -9.82
N GLU A 160 12.30 -12.93 -10.07
CA GLU A 160 12.90 -12.78 -11.41
C GLU A 160 12.34 -13.82 -12.39
N ALA A 161 12.19 -15.08 -11.96
CA ALA A 161 11.64 -16.15 -12.79
C ALA A 161 10.21 -15.89 -13.22
N LEU A 162 9.40 -15.34 -12.32
CA LEU A 162 7.99 -14.97 -12.58
C LEU A 162 7.84 -13.61 -13.31
N GLY A 163 8.87 -12.79 -13.38
CA GLY A 163 8.77 -11.41 -13.89
C GLY A 163 8.03 -10.48 -12.94
N ARG A 164 8.04 -10.79 -11.64
CA ARG A 164 7.39 -10.00 -10.59
C ARG A 164 8.37 -9.14 -9.81
N GLU A 165 7.88 -8.04 -9.25
CA GLU A 165 8.64 -7.25 -8.29
C GLU A 165 8.95 -8.06 -7.03
N TYR A 166 10.14 -7.83 -6.46
CA TYR A 166 10.63 -8.47 -5.26
C TYR A 166 10.57 -7.49 -4.08
N VAL A 167 9.97 -7.93 -2.99
CA VAL A 167 9.93 -7.17 -1.74
C VAL A 167 10.36 -8.05 -0.58
N ARG A 168 11.26 -7.55 0.25
CA ARG A 168 11.67 -8.18 1.50
C ARG A 168 11.15 -7.40 2.69
N ILE A 169 10.49 -8.11 3.61
CA ILE A 169 10.04 -7.58 4.90
C ILE A 169 10.72 -8.40 6.00
N SER A 170 11.60 -7.78 6.78
CA SER A 170 12.16 -8.42 7.97
C SER A 170 11.15 -8.29 9.11
N LEU A 171 10.75 -9.44 9.65
CA LEU A 171 9.83 -9.56 10.77
C LEU A 171 10.55 -9.66 12.11
N GLY A 172 11.88 -9.90 12.09
CA GLY A 172 12.68 -10.02 13.27
C GLY A 172 12.66 -8.75 14.13
N GLY A 173 12.28 -8.92 15.39
CA GLY A 173 12.19 -7.81 16.34
C GLY A 173 10.89 -7.01 16.31
N MET A 174 9.94 -7.33 15.45
CA MET A 174 8.59 -6.74 15.49
C MET A 174 7.88 -7.17 16.78
N ARG A 175 7.26 -6.20 17.44
CA ARG A 175 6.54 -6.40 18.71
C ARG A 175 5.15 -5.79 18.71
N ASP A 176 4.87 -4.90 17.77
CA ASP A 176 3.61 -4.16 17.68
C ASP A 176 2.85 -4.61 16.43
N GLU A 177 1.59 -5.00 16.63
CA GLU A 177 0.65 -5.33 15.55
C GLU A 177 0.49 -4.17 14.55
N ALA A 178 0.58 -2.93 15.02
CA ALA A 178 0.49 -1.74 14.20
C ALA A 178 1.62 -1.65 13.14
N GLU A 179 2.74 -2.32 13.33
CA GLU A 179 3.77 -2.40 12.30
C GLU A 179 3.27 -3.15 11.05
N ILE A 180 2.35 -4.11 11.21
CA ILE A 180 1.76 -4.87 10.09
C ILE A 180 0.49 -4.20 9.58
N ARG A 181 -0.42 -3.84 10.50
CA ARG A 181 -1.76 -3.29 10.18
C ARG A 181 -1.82 -1.77 10.06
N GLY A 182 -0.73 -1.06 10.35
CA GLY A 182 -0.72 0.41 10.40
C GLY A 182 -1.33 1.00 11.66
N HIS A 183 -1.00 2.25 11.91
CA HIS A 183 -1.57 3.06 12.99
C HIS A 183 -2.86 3.73 12.50
N ARG A 184 -3.78 4.04 13.40
CA ARG A 184 -4.95 4.86 13.05
C ARG A 184 -4.47 6.23 12.58
N LYS A 185 -4.94 6.69 11.43
CA LYS A 185 -4.50 7.95 10.79
C LYS A 185 -4.72 9.21 11.65
N THR A 186 -5.59 9.13 12.67
CA THR A 186 -5.85 10.23 13.60
C THR A 186 -4.73 10.50 14.60
N TYR A 187 -3.77 9.59 14.74
CA TYR A 187 -2.62 9.80 15.63
C TYR A 187 -1.52 10.59 14.93
N ILE A 188 -0.90 11.51 15.67
CA ILE A 188 0.27 12.26 15.18
C ILE A 188 1.40 11.26 14.91
N GLY A 189 1.97 11.31 13.71
CA GLY A 189 3.01 10.37 13.29
C GLY A 189 2.51 8.99 12.86
N ALA A 190 1.19 8.81 12.65
CA ALA A 190 0.64 7.58 12.13
C ALA A 190 1.25 7.23 10.77
N LEU A 191 1.56 5.95 10.60
CA LEU A 191 2.10 5.39 9.36
C LEU A 191 1.26 4.17 8.95
N PRO A 192 1.14 3.91 7.64
CA PRO A 192 0.56 2.66 7.14
C PRO A 192 1.43 1.47 7.56
N GLY A 193 0.82 0.30 7.59
CA GLY A 193 1.54 -0.94 7.89
C GLY A 193 2.62 -1.27 6.86
N ARG A 194 3.57 -2.08 7.24
CA ARG A 194 4.70 -2.45 6.37
C ARG A 194 4.25 -3.17 5.09
N ILE A 195 3.13 -3.89 5.13
CA ILE A 195 2.54 -4.53 3.93
C ILE A 195 2.16 -3.45 2.90
N ILE A 196 1.38 -2.45 3.32
CA ILE A 196 0.93 -1.35 2.44
C ILE A 196 2.11 -0.50 1.95
N GLN A 197 3.06 -0.17 2.82
CA GLN A 197 4.28 0.55 2.43
C GLN A 197 5.09 -0.23 1.37
N SER A 198 5.15 -1.55 1.53
CA SER A 198 5.87 -2.43 0.62
C SER A 198 5.19 -2.55 -0.73
N LEU A 199 3.86 -2.57 -0.79
CA LEU A 199 3.09 -2.53 -2.04
C LEU A 199 3.29 -1.20 -2.78
N LYS A 200 3.26 -0.07 -2.07
CA LYS A 200 3.59 1.23 -2.64
C LYS A 200 4.98 1.21 -3.29
N LYS A 201 5.98 0.67 -2.59
CA LYS A 201 7.36 0.57 -3.09
C LYS A 201 7.49 -0.37 -4.29
N ALA A 202 6.75 -1.47 -4.30
CA ALA A 202 6.75 -2.44 -5.39
C ALA A 202 6.10 -1.86 -6.67
N GLY A 203 5.12 -0.98 -6.53
CA GLY A 203 4.39 -0.42 -7.67
C GLY A 203 3.48 -1.41 -8.39
N THR A 204 3.31 -2.62 -7.85
CA THR A 204 2.41 -3.66 -8.37
C THR A 204 1.67 -4.35 -7.24
N SER A 205 0.48 -4.88 -7.52
CA SER A 205 -0.37 -5.59 -6.55
C SER A 205 -0.09 -7.10 -6.46
N ASN A 206 0.83 -7.62 -7.27
CA ASN A 206 1.21 -9.04 -7.27
C ASN A 206 2.72 -9.29 -7.12
N PRO A 207 3.42 -8.58 -6.22
CA PRO A 207 4.83 -8.84 -6.00
C PRO A 207 5.07 -10.20 -5.34
N VAL A 208 6.32 -10.61 -5.28
CA VAL A 208 6.78 -11.69 -4.38
C VAL A 208 7.26 -11.05 -3.09
N PHE A 209 6.57 -11.33 -1.97
CA PHE A 209 6.95 -10.89 -0.63
C PHE A 209 7.75 -11.99 0.07
N VAL A 210 8.98 -11.67 0.40
CA VAL A 210 9.80 -12.51 1.29
C VAL A 210 9.66 -11.99 2.72
N LEU A 211 9.03 -12.80 3.54
CA LEU A 211 8.84 -12.56 4.98
C LEU A 211 10.00 -13.24 5.71
N ASP A 212 11.00 -12.44 6.06
CA ASP A 212 12.26 -12.93 6.63
C ASP A 212 12.20 -12.92 8.15
N GLU A 213 12.79 -13.94 8.78
CA GLU A 213 12.87 -14.10 10.23
C GLU A 213 11.48 -14.24 10.91
N ILE A 214 10.57 -15.01 10.28
CA ILE A 214 9.22 -15.22 10.80
C ILE A 214 9.23 -15.91 12.18
N ASP A 215 10.26 -16.70 12.47
CA ASP A 215 10.49 -17.39 13.74
C ASP A 215 10.86 -16.45 14.89
N LYS A 216 11.23 -15.21 14.59
CA LYS A 216 11.61 -14.19 15.58
C LYS A 216 10.48 -13.22 15.93
N LEU A 217 9.27 -13.47 15.46
CA LEU A 217 8.10 -12.73 15.92
C LEU A 217 7.84 -13.02 17.39
N SER A 218 7.55 -11.99 18.16
CA SER A 218 7.22 -12.13 19.57
C SER A 218 5.95 -11.34 19.89
N SER A 219 5.03 -11.97 20.60
CA SER A 219 3.88 -11.27 21.19
C SER A 219 4.34 -10.34 22.33
N SER A 220 3.69 -9.21 22.46
CA SER A 220 3.96 -8.23 23.53
C SER A 220 2.65 -7.69 24.10
N ALA A 221 2.74 -6.88 25.15
CA ALA A 221 1.58 -6.17 25.70
C ALA A 221 0.97 -5.16 24.71
N GLN A 222 1.68 -4.83 23.61
CA GLN A 222 1.26 -3.88 22.58
C GLN A 222 0.56 -4.56 21.39
N GLY A 223 0.33 -5.87 21.45
CA GLY A 223 -0.36 -6.61 20.41
C GLY A 223 0.30 -7.93 20.02
N ASP A 224 -0.34 -8.62 19.10
CA ASP A 224 0.16 -9.88 18.54
C ASP A 224 0.40 -9.74 17.03
N PRO A 225 1.63 -9.40 16.63
CA PRO A 225 1.96 -9.29 15.20
C PRO A 225 1.80 -10.62 14.46
N ALA A 226 1.87 -11.77 15.15
CA ALA A 226 1.65 -13.07 14.54
C ALA A 226 0.18 -13.24 14.13
N ALA A 227 -0.78 -12.77 14.94
CA ALA A 227 -2.20 -12.78 14.59
C ALA A 227 -2.49 -11.89 13.36
N ALA A 228 -1.89 -10.71 13.28
CA ALA A 228 -2.00 -9.85 12.11
C ALA A 228 -1.41 -10.50 10.85
N LEU A 229 -0.30 -11.21 11.00
CA LEU A 229 0.35 -11.90 9.90
C LEU A 229 -0.47 -13.11 9.41
N LEU A 230 -1.21 -13.79 10.28
CA LEU A 230 -2.13 -14.86 9.87
C LEU A 230 -3.19 -14.32 8.89
N GLU A 231 -3.75 -13.14 9.14
CA GLU A 231 -4.72 -12.52 8.21
C GLU A 231 -4.09 -12.19 6.85
N VAL A 232 -2.82 -11.76 6.83
CA VAL A 232 -2.06 -11.50 5.60
C VAL A 232 -1.84 -12.79 4.80
N LEU A 233 -1.57 -13.90 5.49
CA LEU A 233 -1.16 -15.16 4.89
C LEU A 233 -2.33 -16.08 4.57
N ASP A 234 -3.47 -15.94 5.24
CA ASP A 234 -4.65 -16.76 5.02
C ASP A 234 -5.33 -16.38 3.69
N PRO A 235 -5.39 -17.29 2.69
CA PRO A 235 -6.02 -17.01 1.40
C PRO A 235 -7.53 -16.70 1.48
N GLU A 236 -8.19 -17.03 2.58
CA GLU A 236 -9.61 -16.74 2.79
C GLU A 236 -9.81 -15.30 3.32
N GLN A 237 -8.84 -14.77 4.04
CA GLN A 237 -8.91 -13.46 4.67
C GLN A 237 -8.14 -12.37 3.91
N ASN A 238 -7.05 -12.72 3.24
CA ASN A 238 -6.14 -11.75 2.62
C ASN A 238 -6.70 -10.99 1.41
N GLN A 239 -7.86 -11.39 0.89
CA GLN A 239 -8.57 -10.65 -0.17
C GLN A 239 -9.08 -9.29 0.31
N SER A 240 -9.17 -9.09 1.62
CA SER A 240 -9.71 -7.89 2.24
C SER A 240 -8.88 -7.52 3.47
N PHE A 241 -7.54 -7.57 3.32
CA PHE A 241 -6.62 -7.19 4.38
C PHE A 241 -6.84 -5.73 4.79
N TYR A 242 -7.22 -5.50 6.04
CA TYR A 242 -7.54 -4.18 6.54
C TYR A 242 -6.32 -3.51 7.17
N ASP A 243 -5.93 -2.35 6.63
CA ASP A 243 -4.91 -1.50 7.23
C ASP A 243 -5.57 -0.32 7.94
N ASN A 244 -5.18 -0.07 9.21
CA ASN A 244 -5.81 0.95 10.06
C ASN A 244 -5.54 2.38 9.58
N PHE A 245 -4.41 2.61 8.90
CA PHE A 245 -4.10 3.91 8.32
C PHE A 245 -4.88 4.13 7.03
N LEU A 246 -4.95 3.11 6.18
CA LEU A 246 -5.67 3.17 4.92
C LEU A 246 -7.19 3.24 5.12
N GLU A 247 -7.68 2.74 6.28
CA GLU A 247 -9.12 2.64 6.63
C GLU A 247 -9.95 1.89 5.58
N MET A 248 -9.32 0.99 4.86
CA MET A 248 -9.89 0.23 3.77
C MET A 248 -9.22 -1.13 3.62
N GLY A 249 -9.96 -2.09 3.07
CA GLY A 249 -9.39 -3.39 2.69
C GLY A 249 -8.55 -3.30 1.42
N TYR A 250 -7.42 -3.99 1.42
CA TYR A 250 -6.56 -4.15 0.25
C TYR A 250 -6.48 -5.64 -0.14
N ASP A 251 -6.65 -5.94 -1.42
CA ASP A 251 -6.61 -7.32 -1.92
C ASP A 251 -5.16 -7.81 -2.07
N LEU A 252 -4.76 -8.74 -1.19
CA LEU A 252 -3.46 -9.40 -1.21
C LEU A 252 -3.49 -10.78 -1.88
N SER A 253 -4.63 -11.21 -2.43
CA SER A 253 -4.81 -12.57 -2.96
C SER A 253 -3.89 -12.91 -4.14
N LYS A 254 -3.34 -11.90 -4.81
CA LYS A 254 -2.41 -12.06 -5.94
C LYS A 254 -0.94 -11.95 -5.53
N VAL A 255 -0.66 -11.62 -4.29
CA VAL A 255 0.70 -11.58 -3.74
C VAL A 255 1.20 -13.01 -3.53
N MET A 256 2.43 -13.27 -3.92
CA MET A 256 3.11 -14.52 -3.60
C MET A 256 3.95 -14.35 -2.34
N PHE A 257 3.62 -15.08 -1.29
CA PHE A 257 4.37 -15.04 -0.03
C PHE A 257 5.40 -16.17 0.03
N VAL A 258 6.61 -15.81 0.43
CA VAL A 258 7.71 -16.74 0.73
C VAL A 258 8.18 -16.42 2.15
N ALA A 259 8.08 -17.37 3.07
CA ALA A 259 8.54 -17.25 4.45
C ALA A 259 9.95 -17.86 4.61
N THR A 260 10.81 -17.20 5.43
CA THR A 260 12.16 -17.71 5.71
C THR A 260 12.49 -17.64 7.21
#